data_b813658e4b3a8d7a8c249e967f0da8d2
#
_entry.id   b813658e4b3a8d7a8c249e967f0da8d2
#
_cell.length_a   1.000
_cell.length_b   1.000
_cell.length_c   1.000
_cell.angle_alpha   90.00
_cell.angle_beta   90.00
_cell.angle_gamma   90.00
#
_symmetry.space_group_name_H-M   'P 1'
#
loop_
_entity.id
_entity.type
_entity.pdbx_description
1 polymer ?
#
loop_
_entity_poly.entity_id
_entity_poly.type
_entity_poly.pdbx_seq_one_letter_code
_entity_poly.pdbx_strand_id
1 'polypeptide(L)'
;KKIYLIEDAAHAFAAKYKKKRLGTIGDIGVFSFHETKNLVSGQGGCISINNKSLIKRANFILDKGTNRLNFIKNFRKKIISANKNNKFYSWVDVGSEYRAPELSSALLYSQLKKIDKIQRQRKKIWLFFKKEIKKLNTNLFRLLVPDANSESSYHLFVIIFNSSLYARKFMEYMQKRGIAATFHYVPL
;
A
#
# COMPACT_ATOMS: atom_id res chain seq x y z
N LYS A 1 -0.44 -7.74 -28.72
CA LYS A 1 -0.85 -6.56 -27.91
C LYS A 1 0.00 -6.54 -26.65
N LYS A 2 0.54 -5.37 -26.27
CA LYS A 2 1.27 -5.20 -25.02
C LYS A 2 0.26 -5.07 -23.88
N ILE A 3 0.34 -5.93 -22.87
CA ILE A 3 -0.50 -5.89 -21.67
C ILE A 3 0.33 -5.26 -20.55
N TYR A 4 -0.24 -4.31 -19.83
CA TYR A 4 0.38 -3.73 -18.64
C TYR A 4 -0.10 -4.47 -17.39
N LEU A 5 0.82 -4.74 -16.48
CA LEU A 5 0.52 -5.35 -15.18
C LEU A 5 0.51 -4.25 -14.11
N ILE A 6 -0.65 -4.08 -13.47
CA ILE A 6 -0.82 -3.18 -12.33
C ILE A 6 -1.02 -4.04 -11.09
N GLU A 7 -0.16 -3.86 -10.07
CA GLU A 7 -0.29 -4.53 -8.78
C GLU A 7 -1.10 -3.66 -7.81
N ASP A 8 -2.26 -4.15 -7.37
CA ASP A 8 -2.89 -3.62 -6.16
C ASP A 8 -2.13 -4.13 -4.93
N ALA A 9 -1.21 -3.33 -4.46
CA ALA A 9 -0.37 -3.61 -3.29
C ALA A 9 -0.84 -2.83 -2.04
N ALA A 10 -2.13 -2.41 -2.01
CA ALA A 10 -2.68 -1.58 -0.92
C ALA A 10 -2.56 -2.22 0.48
N HIS A 11 -2.47 -3.56 0.57
CA HIS A 11 -2.24 -4.32 1.81
C HIS A 11 -0.85 -4.98 1.88
N ALA A 12 -0.02 -4.76 0.87
CA ALA A 12 1.19 -5.54 0.66
C ALA A 12 2.49 -4.80 0.99
N PHE A 13 2.42 -3.64 1.65
CA PHE A 13 3.64 -2.90 2.00
C PHE A 13 4.58 -3.79 2.85
N ALA A 14 5.84 -3.90 2.44
CA ALA A 14 6.87 -4.80 2.97
C ALA A 14 6.63 -6.31 2.73
N ALA A 15 5.55 -6.73 2.08
CA ALA A 15 5.37 -8.11 1.66
C ALA A 15 6.26 -8.46 0.45
N LYS A 16 6.53 -9.77 0.30
CA LYS A 16 7.32 -10.29 -0.83
C LYS A 16 6.68 -11.54 -1.42
N TYR A 17 6.91 -11.74 -2.70
CA TYR A 17 6.67 -12.98 -3.42
C TYR A 17 7.95 -13.40 -4.16
N LYS A 18 8.39 -14.66 -3.94
CA LYS A 18 9.67 -15.16 -4.49
C LYS A 18 10.84 -14.18 -4.28
N LYS A 19 10.97 -13.67 -3.05
CA LYS A 19 11.98 -12.68 -2.61
C LYS A 19 11.85 -11.27 -3.23
N LYS A 20 10.96 -11.04 -4.20
CA LYS A 20 10.69 -9.71 -4.77
C LYS A 20 9.62 -8.98 -3.94
N ARG A 21 9.78 -7.68 -3.71
CA ARG A 21 8.79 -6.86 -3.01
C ARG A 21 7.52 -6.74 -3.86
N LEU A 22 6.36 -7.00 -3.28
CA LEU A 22 5.08 -6.75 -3.94
C LEU A 22 4.92 -5.24 -4.20
N GLY A 23 4.25 -4.90 -5.30
CA GLY A 23 4.18 -3.53 -5.82
C GLY A 23 5.39 -3.11 -6.65
N THR A 24 6.40 -4.01 -6.84
CA THR A 24 7.59 -3.73 -7.68
C THR A 24 7.85 -4.79 -8.75
N ILE A 25 6.89 -5.64 -9.03
CA ILE A 25 7.01 -6.74 -10.00
C ILE A 25 6.41 -6.36 -11.35
N GLY A 26 5.20 -5.75 -11.34
CA GLY A 26 4.50 -5.28 -12.52
C GLY A 26 5.02 -3.94 -13.05
N ASP A 27 4.34 -3.38 -14.05
CA ASP A 27 4.66 -2.07 -14.60
C ASP A 27 4.44 -0.94 -13.59
N ILE A 28 3.37 -1.07 -12.79
CA ILE A 28 2.98 -0.14 -11.72
C ILE A 28 2.55 -0.95 -10.50
N GLY A 29 2.95 -0.52 -9.31
CA GLY A 29 2.40 -0.97 -8.03
C GLY A 29 1.70 0.18 -7.31
N VAL A 30 0.57 -0.10 -6.64
CA VAL A 30 -0.23 0.90 -5.93
C VAL A 30 -0.26 0.55 -4.44
N PHE A 31 0.13 1.49 -3.59
CA PHE A 31 0.13 1.33 -2.13
C PHE A 31 -0.83 2.32 -1.47
N SER A 32 -1.43 1.91 -0.37
CA SER A 32 -2.29 2.74 0.47
C SER A 32 -1.61 3.02 1.80
N PHE A 33 -1.74 4.27 2.26
CA PHE A 33 -1.32 4.73 3.59
C PHE A 33 -2.51 5.30 4.38
N HIS A 34 -3.71 4.78 4.07
CA HIS A 34 -4.91 5.05 4.85
C HIS A 34 -4.72 4.64 6.33
N GLU A 35 -5.47 5.24 7.24
CA GLU A 35 -5.36 5.00 8.70
C GLU A 35 -5.44 3.53 9.13
N THR A 36 -6.11 2.67 8.33
CA THR A 36 -6.24 1.24 8.60
C THR A 36 -5.02 0.41 8.16
N LYS A 37 -4.04 0.98 7.46
CA LYS A 37 -2.91 0.24 6.87
C LYS A 37 -1.75 0.04 7.86
N ASN A 38 -0.76 -0.76 7.46
CA ASN A 38 0.43 -1.04 8.27
C ASN A 38 1.30 0.18 8.52
N LEU A 39 1.34 1.09 7.55
CA LEU A 39 1.93 2.40 7.63
C LEU A 39 0.83 3.40 7.26
N VAL A 40 0.73 4.47 8.01
CA VAL A 40 -0.36 5.43 7.86
C VAL A 40 0.18 6.84 7.63
N SER A 41 -0.54 7.58 6.81
CA SER A 41 -0.37 9.02 6.64
C SER A 41 -1.66 9.81 6.94
N GLY A 42 -2.65 9.13 7.59
CA GLY A 42 -4.03 9.57 7.70
C GLY A 42 -4.78 9.18 6.43
N GLN A 43 -4.61 9.95 5.39
CA GLN A 43 -5.05 9.64 4.03
C GLN A 43 -3.87 9.71 3.07
N GLY A 44 -3.86 8.85 2.07
CA GLY A 44 -2.82 8.90 1.04
C GLY A 44 -2.43 7.53 0.51
N GLY A 45 -1.54 7.58 -0.47
CA GLY A 45 -0.98 6.41 -1.11
C GLY A 45 0.26 6.79 -1.91
N CYS A 46 0.86 5.79 -2.54
CA CYS A 46 1.88 6.04 -3.56
C CYS A 46 1.80 5.02 -4.67
N ILE A 47 2.38 5.37 -5.80
CA ILE A 47 2.63 4.46 -6.90
C ILE A 47 4.13 4.18 -7.03
N SER A 48 4.48 2.93 -7.28
CA SER A 48 5.80 2.49 -7.72
C SER A 48 5.72 2.30 -9.23
N ILE A 49 6.59 2.94 -9.98
CA ILE A 49 6.60 2.86 -11.45
C ILE A 49 7.88 2.16 -11.90
N ASN A 50 7.75 0.89 -12.29
CA ASN A 50 8.86 0.07 -12.77
C ASN A 50 9.08 0.25 -14.28
N ASN A 51 8.02 0.53 -15.02
CA ASN A 51 8.08 0.83 -16.45
C ASN A 51 8.47 2.29 -16.66
N LYS A 52 9.72 2.54 -16.99
CA LYS A 52 10.29 3.89 -17.17
C LYS A 52 9.56 4.75 -18.18
N SER A 53 8.89 4.16 -19.19
CA SER A 53 8.14 4.90 -20.19
C SER A 53 6.95 5.66 -19.62
N LEU A 54 6.43 5.23 -18.47
CA LEU A 54 5.26 5.84 -17.80
C LEU A 54 5.63 7.00 -16.88
N ILE A 55 6.90 7.11 -16.45
CA ILE A 55 7.34 8.08 -15.43
C ILE A 55 7.05 9.53 -15.84
N LYS A 56 7.33 9.87 -17.10
CA LYS A 56 7.14 11.26 -17.59
C LYS A 56 5.67 11.68 -17.47
N ARG A 57 4.75 10.83 -17.95
CA ARG A 57 3.32 11.12 -17.91
C ARG A 57 2.77 11.11 -16.49
N ALA A 58 3.21 10.17 -15.64
CA ALA A 58 2.82 10.12 -14.24
C ALA A 58 3.18 11.42 -13.49
N ASN A 59 4.36 11.99 -13.75
CA ASN A 59 4.75 13.28 -13.17
C ASN A 59 3.86 14.45 -13.65
N PHE A 60 3.37 14.42 -14.88
CA PHE A 60 2.44 15.44 -15.36
C PHE A 60 1.09 15.33 -14.65
N ILE A 61 0.52 14.11 -14.62
CA ILE A 61 -0.76 13.83 -13.97
C ILE A 61 -0.72 14.19 -12.48
N LEU A 62 0.39 13.85 -11.79
CA LEU A 62 0.62 14.12 -10.37
C LEU A 62 0.54 15.63 -10.03
N ASP A 63 0.98 16.49 -10.94
CA ASP A 63 1.09 17.95 -10.74
C ASP A 63 0.16 18.68 -11.73
N LYS A 64 -1.14 18.46 -11.61
CA LYS A 64 -2.23 19.18 -12.33
C LYS A 64 -2.14 19.09 -13.86
N GLY A 65 -1.51 18.06 -14.42
CA GLY A 65 -1.30 17.95 -15.85
C GLY A 65 -0.22 18.90 -16.40
N THR A 66 0.64 19.46 -15.53
CA THR A 66 1.67 20.44 -15.91
C THR A 66 3.06 19.82 -16.08
N ASN A 67 3.92 20.50 -16.82
CA ASN A 67 5.34 20.16 -16.89
C ASN A 67 6.20 20.93 -15.84
N ARG A 68 5.58 21.49 -14.81
CA ARG A 68 6.21 22.36 -13.79
C ARG A 68 7.38 21.69 -13.08
N LEU A 69 7.30 20.42 -12.73
CA LEU A 69 8.38 19.70 -12.07
C LEU A 69 9.66 19.66 -12.94
N ASN A 70 9.50 19.44 -14.24
CA ASN A 70 10.63 19.47 -15.18
C ASN A 70 11.17 20.89 -15.35
N PHE A 71 10.29 21.89 -15.39
CA PHE A 71 10.67 23.29 -15.46
C PHE A 71 11.52 23.69 -14.24
N ILE A 72 11.09 23.37 -13.01
CA ILE A 72 11.84 23.67 -11.79
C ILE A 72 13.20 22.98 -11.77
N LYS A 73 13.28 21.71 -12.13
CA LYS A 73 14.56 20.98 -12.22
C LYS A 73 15.51 21.64 -13.21
N ASN A 74 15.02 22.04 -14.37
CA ASN A 74 15.81 22.68 -15.41
C ASN A 74 16.17 24.13 -15.02
N PHE A 75 15.27 24.84 -14.33
CA PHE A 75 15.56 26.20 -13.84
C PHE A 75 16.69 26.19 -12.82
N ARG A 76 16.69 25.27 -11.87
CA ARG A 76 17.81 25.11 -10.92
C ARG A 76 19.13 24.74 -11.62
N LYS A 77 19.10 24.01 -12.71
CA LYS A 77 20.28 23.73 -13.54
C LYS A 77 20.68 24.92 -14.40
N LYS A 78 19.73 25.77 -14.85
CA LYS A 78 19.96 26.92 -15.71
C LYS A 78 20.50 28.14 -14.98
N ILE A 79 20.38 28.22 -13.68
CA ILE A 79 21.14 29.18 -12.86
C ILE A 79 22.65 28.96 -13.05
N ILE A 80 23.04 27.74 -13.49
CA ILE A 80 24.43 27.35 -13.78
C ILE A 80 24.78 27.46 -15.27
N SER A 81 23.79 27.56 -16.18
CA SER A 81 23.98 27.52 -17.64
C SER A 81 22.96 28.42 -18.35
N ALA A 82 23.46 29.49 -18.96
CA ALA A 82 22.67 30.54 -19.61
C ALA A 82 22.06 30.14 -20.96
N ASN A 83 21.06 29.24 -20.98
CA ASN A 83 20.32 28.98 -22.20
C ASN A 83 18.83 29.36 -22.07
N LYS A 84 18.35 30.27 -22.97
CA LYS A 84 17.22 31.19 -22.78
C LYS A 84 15.82 30.74 -23.17
N ASN A 85 15.54 29.48 -23.54
CA ASN A 85 14.35 29.17 -24.38
C ASN A 85 13.07 28.68 -23.69
N ASN A 86 12.97 28.52 -22.38
CA ASN A 86 11.68 28.19 -21.74
C ASN A 86 11.45 29.05 -20.49
N LYS A 87 10.72 30.16 -20.66
CA LYS A 87 10.42 31.10 -19.56
C LYS A 87 9.31 30.63 -18.63
N PHE A 88 8.44 29.68 -19.06
CA PHE A 88 7.26 29.29 -18.33
C PHE A 88 7.02 27.77 -18.40
N TYR A 89 6.29 27.22 -17.43
CA TYR A 89 5.69 25.89 -17.53
C TYR A 89 4.29 26.00 -18.18
N SER A 90 3.74 24.88 -18.63
CA SER A 90 2.44 24.82 -19.30
C SER A 90 1.66 23.57 -18.90
N TRP A 91 0.36 23.54 -19.17
CA TRP A 91 -0.48 22.35 -19.12
C TRP A 91 -0.18 21.51 -20.35
N VAL A 92 0.08 20.21 -20.14
CA VAL A 92 0.51 19.26 -21.18
C VAL A 92 -0.29 17.97 -21.16
N ASP A 93 -1.10 17.73 -20.13
CA ASP A 93 -1.95 16.57 -19.97
C ASP A 93 -3.12 16.92 -19.02
N VAL A 94 -4.11 16.04 -18.91
CA VAL A 94 -5.14 16.08 -17.86
C VAL A 94 -4.53 15.53 -16.58
N GLY A 95 -4.72 16.21 -15.45
CA GLY A 95 -4.21 15.79 -14.15
C GLY A 95 -4.86 16.53 -13.01
N SER A 96 -4.48 16.18 -11.79
CA SER A 96 -4.97 16.80 -10.56
C SER A 96 -3.82 16.99 -9.56
N GLU A 97 -4.09 17.63 -8.43
CA GLU A 97 -3.12 17.72 -7.32
C GLU A 97 -3.15 16.41 -6.54
N TYR A 98 -2.26 15.47 -6.90
CA TYR A 98 -2.13 14.18 -6.22
C TYR A 98 -0.95 14.12 -5.24
N ARG A 99 -0.26 15.21 -5.01
CA ARG A 99 0.85 15.26 -4.05
C ARG A 99 0.32 15.18 -2.62
N ALA A 100 0.98 14.36 -1.82
CA ALA A 100 0.62 14.27 -0.41
C ALA A 100 0.93 15.59 0.32
N PRO A 101 0.04 16.02 1.25
CA PRO A 101 0.32 17.14 2.15
C PRO A 101 1.58 16.92 2.99
N GLU A 102 2.28 17.98 3.34
CA GLU A 102 3.52 17.94 4.14
C GLU A 102 3.34 17.22 5.48
N LEU A 103 2.23 17.47 6.20
CA LEU A 103 1.94 16.83 7.48
C LEU A 103 1.78 15.32 7.33
N SER A 104 1.01 14.87 6.32
CA SER A 104 0.83 13.46 6.00
C SER A 104 2.16 12.80 5.62
N SER A 105 2.98 13.50 4.86
CA SER A 105 4.31 13.06 4.44
C SER A 105 5.26 12.92 5.63
N ALA A 106 5.26 13.87 6.57
CA ALA A 106 6.06 13.83 7.79
C ALA A 106 5.66 12.65 8.70
N LEU A 107 4.35 12.42 8.86
CA LEU A 107 3.83 11.27 9.60
C LEU A 107 4.30 9.96 8.98
N LEU A 108 4.11 9.77 7.67
CA LEU A 108 4.55 8.59 6.94
C LEU A 108 6.06 8.37 7.06
N TYR A 109 6.85 9.44 6.89
CA TYR A 109 8.30 9.37 7.01
C TYR A 109 8.77 8.88 8.38
N SER A 110 8.13 9.36 9.46
CA SER A 110 8.44 8.91 10.81
C SER A 110 8.20 7.42 11.02
N GLN A 111 7.17 6.86 10.39
CA GLN A 111 6.84 5.43 10.46
C GLN A 111 7.75 4.58 9.55
N LEU A 112 8.09 5.10 8.36
CA LEU A 112 9.04 4.43 7.45
C LEU A 112 10.39 4.18 8.13
N LYS A 113 10.88 5.12 8.95
CA LYS A 113 12.09 4.91 9.75
C LYS A 113 11.98 3.77 10.77
N LYS A 114 10.78 3.38 11.14
CA LYS A 114 10.50 2.34 12.15
C LYS A 114 9.93 1.06 11.51
N ILE A 115 9.91 0.95 10.18
CA ILE A 115 9.21 -0.12 9.47
C ILE A 115 9.63 -1.52 9.93
N ASP A 116 10.91 -1.77 10.12
CA ASP A 116 11.40 -3.08 10.56
C ASP A 116 10.91 -3.46 11.96
N LYS A 117 10.82 -2.47 12.86
CA LYS A 117 10.27 -2.66 14.21
C LYS A 117 8.77 -2.98 14.12
N ILE A 118 8.02 -2.21 13.34
CA ILE A 118 6.58 -2.40 13.13
C ILE A 118 6.32 -3.80 12.56
N GLN A 119 7.04 -4.19 11.52
CA GLN A 119 6.86 -5.51 10.87
C GLN A 119 7.22 -6.67 11.81
N ARG A 120 8.30 -6.56 12.60
CA ARG A 120 8.65 -7.58 13.60
C ARG A 120 7.56 -7.75 14.65
N GLN A 121 6.97 -6.67 15.14
CA GLN A 121 5.90 -6.74 16.14
C GLN A 121 4.62 -7.37 15.54
N ARG A 122 4.19 -6.95 14.34
CA ARG A 122 3.05 -7.54 13.63
C ARG A 122 3.25 -9.03 13.37
N LYS A 123 4.43 -9.42 12.89
CA LYS A 123 4.80 -10.83 12.69
C LYS A 123 4.68 -11.64 13.96
N LYS A 124 5.21 -11.12 15.09
CA LYS A 124 5.15 -11.79 16.40
C LYS A 124 3.69 -12.05 16.82
N ILE A 125 2.83 -11.03 16.72
CA ILE A 125 1.40 -11.14 17.07
C ILE A 125 0.70 -12.14 16.15
N TRP A 126 0.92 -12.04 14.83
CA TRP A 126 0.30 -12.91 13.85
C TRP A 126 0.69 -14.38 14.06
N LEU A 127 1.97 -14.65 14.31
CA LEU A 127 2.46 -16.01 14.59
C LEU A 127 1.93 -16.56 15.91
N PHE A 128 1.77 -15.70 16.91
CA PHE A 128 1.14 -16.07 18.19
C PHE A 128 -0.31 -16.54 17.94
N PHE A 129 -1.14 -15.72 17.28
CA PHE A 129 -2.51 -16.12 16.96
C PHE A 129 -2.56 -17.39 16.11
N LYS A 130 -1.70 -17.53 15.11
CA LYS A 130 -1.62 -18.74 14.28
C LYS A 130 -1.34 -19.99 15.14
N LYS A 131 -0.41 -19.88 16.08
CA LYS A 131 -0.06 -20.98 16.99
C LYS A 131 -1.23 -21.36 17.90
N GLU A 132 -1.87 -20.37 18.53
CA GLU A 132 -2.96 -20.62 19.49
C GLU A 132 -4.22 -21.17 18.77
N ILE A 133 -4.60 -20.61 17.64
CA ILE A 133 -5.78 -21.08 16.89
C ILE A 133 -5.59 -22.49 16.35
N LYS A 134 -4.37 -22.88 15.96
CA LYS A 134 -4.10 -24.25 15.53
C LYS A 134 -4.37 -25.30 16.63
N LYS A 135 -4.30 -24.95 17.91
CA LYS A 135 -4.59 -25.83 19.03
C LYS A 135 -6.08 -26.22 19.13
N LEU A 136 -6.97 -25.41 18.54
CA LEU A 136 -8.42 -25.62 18.64
C LEU A 136 -8.90 -26.88 17.92
N ASN A 137 -8.09 -27.45 17.03
CA ASN A 137 -8.35 -28.69 16.29
C ASN A 137 -9.82 -28.81 15.81
N THR A 138 -10.29 -27.83 15.09
CA THR A 138 -11.68 -27.73 14.62
C THR A 138 -11.75 -27.65 13.10
N ASN A 139 -12.84 -28.17 12.54
CA ASN A 139 -13.16 -28.05 11.12
C ASN A 139 -14.16 -26.90 10.81
N LEU A 140 -14.56 -26.10 11.83
CA LEU A 140 -15.53 -25.01 11.65
C LEU A 140 -14.96 -23.85 10.83
N PHE A 141 -13.65 -23.72 10.79
CA PHE A 141 -12.95 -22.67 10.04
C PHE A 141 -11.56 -23.10 9.60
N ARG A 142 -10.98 -22.35 8.69
CA ARG A 142 -9.55 -22.42 8.31
C ARG A 142 -8.89 -21.07 8.38
N LEU A 143 -7.58 -21.06 8.58
CA LEU A 143 -6.78 -19.83 8.50
C LEU A 143 -6.37 -19.57 7.06
N LEU A 144 -6.47 -18.31 6.62
CA LEU A 144 -5.79 -17.85 5.42
C LEU A 144 -4.32 -17.62 5.76
N VAL A 145 -3.47 -18.51 5.27
CA VAL A 145 -2.01 -18.41 5.47
C VAL A 145 -1.33 -18.02 4.15
N PRO A 146 -0.25 -17.24 4.19
CA PRO A 146 0.53 -16.96 3.00
C PRO A 146 1.05 -18.23 2.33
N ASP A 147 1.17 -18.19 1.01
CA ASP A 147 1.86 -19.22 0.22
C ASP A 147 3.32 -19.37 0.67
N ALA A 148 3.90 -20.55 0.46
CA ALA A 148 5.29 -20.87 0.87
C ALA A 148 6.35 -19.95 0.23
N ASN A 149 6.06 -19.38 -0.94
CA ASN A 149 6.93 -18.44 -1.63
C ASN A 149 6.70 -16.97 -1.23
N SER A 150 5.78 -16.73 -0.28
CA SER A 150 5.36 -15.39 0.13
C SER A 150 5.83 -15.04 1.54
N GLU A 151 6.32 -13.81 1.72
CA GLU A 151 6.48 -13.17 3.02
C GLU A 151 5.33 -12.18 3.20
N SER A 152 4.50 -12.38 4.24
CA SER A 152 3.33 -11.53 4.50
C SER A 152 3.74 -10.13 4.99
N SER A 153 2.88 -9.14 4.71
CA SER A 153 2.89 -7.85 5.41
C SER A 153 2.35 -7.93 6.85
N TYR A 154 1.76 -9.05 7.23
CA TYR A 154 1.08 -9.24 8.53
C TYR A 154 0.03 -8.16 8.81
N HIS A 155 -0.64 -7.69 7.75
CA HIS A 155 -1.65 -6.65 7.83
C HIS A 155 -2.93 -7.17 8.47
N LEU A 156 -3.43 -8.29 7.97
CA LEU A 156 -4.65 -8.93 8.45
C LEU A 156 -4.35 -10.33 9.01
N PHE A 157 -5.15 -10.72 10.01
CA PHE A 157 -5.26 -12.10 10.47
C PHE A 157 -6.65 -12.61 10.09
N VAL A 158 -6.74 -13.48 9.09
CA VAL A 158 -8.00 -13.85 8.45
C VAL A 158 -8.39 -15.28 8.82
N ILE A 159 -9.61 -15.43 9.36
CA ILE A 159 -10.27 -16.71 9.64
C ILE A 159 -11.40 -16.87 8.64
N ILE A 160 -11.42 -17.97 7.92
CA ILE A 160 -12.49 -18.30 6.95
C ILE A 160 -13.34 -19.38 7.56
N PHE A 161 -14.58 -19.04 7.91
CA PHE A 161 -15.56 -19.97 8.45
C PHE A 161 -16.26 -20.74 7.33
N ASN A 162 -16.65 -22.00 7.62
CA ASN A 162 -17.40 -22.84 6.67
C ASN A 162 -18.87 -22.41 6.53
N SER A 163 -19.34 -21.49 7.39
CA SER A 163 -20.71 -20.98 7.37
C SER A 163 -20.74 -19.51 7.81
N SER A 164 -21.55 -18.70 7.14
CA SER A 164 -21.83 -17.31 7.53
C SER A 164 -22.47 -17.21 8.93
N LEU A 165 -23.23 -18.22 9.34
CA LEU A 165 -23.79 -18.30 10.68
C LEU A 165 -22.69 -18.40 11.75
N TYR A 166 -21.68 -19.25 11.54
CA TYR A 166 -20.56 -19.35 12.48
C TYR A 166 -19.72 -18.08 12.52
N ALA A 167 -19.50 -17.47 11.37
CA ALA A 167 -18.79 -16.18 11.31
C ALA A 167 -19.51 -15.09 12.13
N ARG A 168 -20.84 -14.97 11.98
CA ARG A 168 -21.65 -14.01 12.75
C ARG A 168 -21.59 -14.29 14.25
N LYS A 169 -21.86 -15.54 14.66
CA LYS A 169 -21.79 -15.95 16.09
C LYS A 169 -20.41 -15.66 16.69
N PHE A 170 -19.35 -15.88 15.95
CA PHE A 170 -17.98 -15.59 16.38
C PHE A 170 -17.80 -14.08 16.57
N MET A 171 -18.20 -13.25 15.61
CA MET A 171 -18.09 -11.80 15.73
C MET A 171 -18.89 -11.25 16.92
N GLU A 172 -20.13 -11.70 17.11
CA GLU A 172 -20.96 -11.33 18.27
C GLU A 172 -20.31 -11.73 19.60
N TYR A 173 -19.76 -12.93 19.66
CA TYR A 173 -19.05 -13.44 20.84
C TYR A 173 -17.82 -12.59 21.18
N MET A 174 -17.04 -12.21 20.17
CA MET A 174 -15.86 -11.37 20.33
C MET A 174 -16.25 -9.95 20.75
N GLN A 175 -17.26 -9.39 20.11
CA GLN A 175 -17.77 -8.04 20.44
C GLN A 175 -18.25 -7.93 21.89
N LYS A 176 -19.00 -8.93 22.39
CA LYS A 176 -19.44 -9.00 23.80
C LYS A 176 -18.26 -9.01 24.78
N ARG A 177 -17.05 -9.30 24.33
CA ARG A 177 -15.79 -9.31 25.12
C ARG A 177 -14.88 -8.13 24.83
N GLY A 178 -15.40 -7.10 24.13
CA GLY A 178 -14.64 -5.91 23.79
C GLY A 178 -13.57 -6.12 22.71
N ILE A 179 -13.65 -7.21 21.94
CA ILE A 179 -12.70 -7.53 20.87
C ILE A 179 -13.35 -7.25 19.53
N ALA A 180 -12.79 -6.31 18.77
CA ALA A 180 -13.26 -6.00 17.43
C ALA A 180 -12.84 -7.10 16.44
N ALA A 181 -13.80 -7.90 15.99
CA ALA A 181 -13.65 -8.82 14.87
C ALA A 181 -14.65 -8.41 13.80
N THR A 182 -14.15 -8.14 12.59
CA THR A 182 -14.95 -7.61 11.49
C THR A 182 -14.87 -8.53 10.28
N PHE A 183 -15.89 -8.51 9.45
CA PHE A 183 -15.80 -9.15 8.13
C PHE A 183 -15.35 -8.14 7.08
N HIS A 184 -14.72 -8.64 6.04
CA HIS A 184 -14.10 -7.81 5.00
C HIS A 184 -14.40 -8.45 3.63
N TYR A 185 -15.37 -7.96 2.85
CA TYR A 185 -16.33 -6.84 2.98
C TYR A 185 -17.76 -7.33 2.77
N VAL A 186 -18.76 -6.41 2.78
CA VAL A 186 -20.09 -6.72 2.25
C VAL A 186 -19.92 -7.02 0.76
N PRO A 187 -20.41 -8.17 0.26
CA PRO A 187 -20.40 -8.47 -1.17
C PRO A 187 -21.13 -7.37 -1.96
N LEU A 188 -20.59 -7.02 -3.13
CA LEU A 188 -21.23 -6.11 -4.09
C LEU A 188 -22.45 -6.76 -4.73
#